data_ac3b3a9126cb678d00e82fb387dbd806
#
_entry.id   ac3b3a9126cb678d00e82fb387dbd806
#
_cell.length_a   1.000
_cell.length_b   1.000
_cell.length_c   1.000
_cell.angle_alpha   90.00
_cell.angle_beta   90.00
_cell.angle_gamma   90.00
#
_symmetry.space_group_name_H-M   'P 1'
#
loop_
_entity.id
_entity.type
_entity.pdbx_description
1 polymer ?
#
loop_
_entity_poly.entity_id
_entity_poly.type
_entity_poly.pdbx_seq_one_letter_code
_entity_poly.pdbx_strand_id
1 'polypeptide(L)'
;MNYNETKQLLTQYLLARIPFIGINTIEKGRALELLSEISKQTNMNMKVHSMSKGFTNLTTGEVYSNEKLMMGALDYIVEELKTSENQIYILSDVSELDTETFTARYLVDITNLAEQRSSSVIIITAAPIWVQLQRQGMAIELELPNEEELFKIIVENVRPYQNQIQIEWDVNDVKEAANILLGISKIEVKNVIASLIAKGSLTKSDLIDLKFAKDSLFSNINGLEKITVSEDIAYGGLEGLKGWLDEKEKLLTPEKREEMKKRGIKPPRGILLMGVPGCGKSLSAKAIAARWKRPLYRLDFATIQGRYVGQSEQQLKEAFETAEHVSPCILWIDEIEKGLSGGGSDSSGVTTRLIGQFLFWLQECPKDVFVVATANNVKELPAELLRKGRFDEMFFVDLPNKEERKEILNLYLERYLSVQADPAFIQKMVEKTENYSGSDIESILRDLAYRNIAGVVELNEDTVYNAFKDSVSMYQTNKEKVEEIRSWAKDRTIHASKQDTKEETKPTTLSSNTETIDVL
;
A
#
# COMPACT_ATOMS: atom_id res chain seq x y z
N MET A 1 -15.45 11.01 2.83
CA MET A 1 -15.92 12.43 2.68
C MET A 1 -14.94 13.36 3.37
N ASN A 2 -14.66 14.55 2.79
CA ASN A 2 -13.78 15.53 3.42
C ASN A 2 -14.44 16.17 4.67
N TYR A 3 -13.66 16.93 5.46
CA TYR A 3 -14.13 17.52 6.71
C TYR A 3 -15.35 18.43 6.55
N ASN A 4 -15.36 19.28 5.53
CA ASN A 4 -16.46 20.23 5.32
C ASN A 4 -17.74 19.57 4.85
N GLU A 5 -17.65 18.60 3.95
CA GLU A 5 -18.80 17.80 3.51
C GLU A 5 -19.40 17.00 4.66
N THR A 6 -18.55 16.35 5.46
CA THR A 6 -18.97 15.62 6.66
C THR A 6 -19.65 16.54 7.66
N LYS A 7 -19.11 17.75 7.88
CA LYS A 7 -19.69 18.74 8.76
C LYS A 7 -21.09 19.17 8.32
N GLN A 8 -21.27 19.45 7.03
CA GLN A 8 -22.58 19.83 6.49
C GLN A 8 -23.61 18.72 6.65
N LEU A 9 -23.24 17.49 6.31
CA LEU A 9 -24.14 16.33 6.38
C LEU A 9 -24.50 15.99 7.83
N LEU A 10 -23.52 15.99 8.75
CA LEU A 10 -23.77 15.80 10.19
C LEU A 10 -24.70 16.88 10.75
N THR A 11 -24.51 18.12 10.36
CA THR A 11 -25.39 19.21 10.78
C THR A 11 -26.82 18.96 10.33
N GLN A 12 -27.04 18.51 9.09
CA GLN A 12 -28.37 18.16 8.58
C GLN A 12 -29.00 17.00 9.36
N TYR A 13 -28.24 15.95 9.66
CA TYR A 13 -28.73 14.79 10.40
C TYR A 13 -29.12 15.15 11.85
N LEU A 14 -28.34 16.00 12.50
CA LEU A 14 -28.62 16.48 13.86
C LEU A 14 -29.86 17.40 13.90
N LEU A 15 -30.01 18.26 12.90
CA LEU A 15 -31.22 19.09 12.76
C LEU A 15 -32.47 18.25 12.47
N ALA A 16 -32.33 17.19 11.69
CA ALA A 16 -33.39 16.23 11.39
C ALA A 16 -33.69 15.26 12.54
N ARG A 17 -32.92 15.33 13.65
CA ARG A 17 -33.11 14.46 14.83
C ARG A 17 -32.97 12.97 14.48
N ILE A 18 -32.02 12.60 13.60
CA ILE A 18 -31.74 11.21 13.29
C ILE A 18 -31.33 10.48 14.58
N PRO A 19 -32.04 9.39 14.97
CA PRO A 19 -31.86 8.78 16.29
C PRO A 19 -30.51 8.08 16.46
N PHE A 20 -29.92 7.57 15.35
CA PHE A 20 -28.63 6.94 15.36
C PHE A 20 -27.74 7.50 14.24
N ILE A 21 -26.51 7.89 14.60
CA ILE A 21 -25.51 8.37 13.64
C ILE A 21 -24.20 7.66 13.90
N GLY A 22 -23.74 6.86 12.94
CA GLY A 22 -22.41 6.22 12.96
C GLY A 22 -21.39 7.08 12.24
N ILE A 23 -20.30 7.47 12.88
CA ILE A 23 -19.16 8.14 12.27
C ILE A 23 -18.03 7.14 12.18
N ASN A 24 -17.75 6.67 10.95
CA ASN A 24 -16.63 5.77 10.69
C ASN A 24 -15.35 6.59 10.47
N THR A 25 -14.41 6.47 11.39
CA THR A 25 -13.10 7.14 11.29
C THR A 25 -12.09 6.60 12.30
N ILE A 26 -10.82 6.60 11.94
CA ILE A 26 -9.70 6.35 12.87
C ILE A 26 -9.32 7.62 13.64
N GLU A 27 -9.79 8.80 13.23
CA GLU A 27 -9.47 10.10 13.80
C GLU A 27 -10.54 10.57 14.81
N LYS A 28 -10.70 9.84 15.92
CA LYS A 28 -11.64 10.20 17.00
C LYS A 28 -11.55 11.68 17.42
N GLY A 29 -10.34 12.19 17.60
CA GLY A 29 -10.13 13.59 18.02
C GLY A 29 -10.68 14.60 17.01
N ARG A 30 -10.47 14.33 15.72
CA ARG A 30 -10.96 15.20 14.63
C ARG A 30 -12.47 15.14 14.49
N ALA A 31 -13.08 13.96 14.70
CA ALA A 31 -14.54 13.82 14.75
C ALA A 31 -15.14 14.59 15.93
N LEU A 32 -14.51 14.56 17.10
CA LEU A 32 -14.96 15.34 18.27
C LEU A 32 -14.78 16.86 18.07
N GLU A 33 -13.68 17.30 17.42
CA GLU A 33 -13.51 18.71 17.03
C GLU A 33 -14.65 19.17 16.11
N LEU A 34 -14.96 18.36 15.08
CA LEU A 34 -16.04 18.64 14.14
C LEU A 34 -17.40 18.76 14.84
N LEU A 35 -17.74 17.83 15.74
CA LEU A 35 -18.96 17.86 16.53
C LEU A 35 -18.99 19.08 17.48
N SER A 36 -17.84 19.48 18.07
CA SER A 36 -17.72 20.68 18.89
C SER A 36 -17.99 21.97 18.09
N GLU A 37 -17.51 22.03 16.84
CA GLU A 37 -17.81 23.16 15.95
C GLU A 37 -19.30 23.21 15.59
N ILE A 38 -19.93 22.06 15.30
CA ILE A 38 -21.39 22.01 15.05
C ILE A 38 -22.16 22.43 16.29
N SER A 39 -21.79 21.93 17.48
CA SER A 39 -22.42 22.32 18.75
C SER A 39 -22.40 23.83 18.97
N LYS A 40 -21.25 24.48 18.71
CA LYS A 40 -21.10 25.96 18.83
C LYS A 40 -21.93 26.71 17.79
N GLN A 41 -22.01 26.22 16.55
CA GLN A 41 -22.75 26.88 15.46
C GLN A 41 -24.27 26.76 15.61
N THR A 42 -24.73 25.60 16.10
CA THR A 42 -26.17 25.29 16.23
C THR A 42 -26.70 25.52 17.63
N ASN A 43 -25.85 25.85 18.58
CA ASN A 43 -26.14 25.96 20.01
C ASN A 43 -26.79 24.67 20.61
N MET A 44 -26.44 23.51 20.05
CA MET A 44 -26.90 22.20 20.53
C MET A 44 -26.01 21.71 21.66
N ASN A 45 -26.61 21.29 22.77
CA ASN A 45 -25.88 20.65 23.85
C ASN A 45 -25.55 19.22 23.48
N MET A 46 -24.27 18.83 23.48
CA MET A 46 -23.80 17.49 23.19
C MET A 46 -23.04 16.91 24.38
N LYS A 47 -23.42 15.70 24.79
CA LYS A 47 -22.83 14.99 25.90
C LYS A 47 -21.89 13.90 25.36
N VAL A 48 -20.61 13.97 25.70
CA VAL A 48 -19.61 12.99 25.27
C VAL A 48 -19.21 12.10 26.43
N HIS A 49 -19.25 10.79 26.22
CA HIS A 49 -18.74 9.81 27.17
C HIS A 49 -17.25 9.54 26.95
N SER A 50 -16.51 9.43 28.04
CA SER A 50 -15.14 8.93 28.06
C SER A 50 -14.89 8.06 29.30
N MET A 51 -14.08 7.02 29.16
CA MET A 51 -13.70 6.13 30.28
C MET A 51 -12.95 6.87 31.40
N SER A 52 -12.37 8.03 31.14
CA SER A 52 -11.64 8.81 32.15
C SER A 52 -12.55 9.70 32.99
N LYS A 53 -13.63 10.26 32.41
CA LYS A 53 -14.43 11.33 33.02
C LYS A 53 -15.92 11.03 33.12
N GLY A 54 -16.42 9.94 32.52
CA GLY A 54 -17.85 9.69 32.34
C GLY A 54 -18.46 10.63 31.27
N PHE A 55 -19.71 11.06 31.46
CA PHE A 55 -20.37 12.01 30.55
C PHE A 55 -20.01 13.45 30.90
N THR A 56 -19.52 14.16 29.90
CA THR A 56 -19.20 15.60 29.98
C THR A 56 -19.82 16.36 28.83
N ASN A 57 -20.06 17.65 29.03
CA ASN A 57 -20.41 18.56 27.94
C ASN A 57 -19.24 18.65 26.96
N LEU A 58 -19.49 18.47 25.67
CA LEU A 58 -18.44 18.48 24.64
C LEU A 58 -17.71 19.85 24.52
N THR A 59 -18.41 20.95 24.81
CA THR A 59 -17.88 22.31 24.63
C THR A 59 -17.41 22.95 25.93
N THR A 60 -18.15 22.78 27.03
CA THR A 60 -17.83 23.39 28.32
C THR A 60 -17.01 22.50 29.23
N GLY A 61 -17.04 21.19 29.03
CA GLY A 61 -16.37 20.20 29.89
C GLY A 61 -17.10 19.95 31.21
N GLU A 62 -18.30 20.50 31.41
CA GLU A 62 -19.12 20.24 32.60
C GLU A 62 -19.47 18.75 32.72
N VAL A 63 -19.36 18.20 33.91
CA VAL A 63 -19.60 16.78 34.17
C VAL A 63 -21.08 16.55 34.48
N TYR A 64 -21.73 15.68 33.71
CA TYR A 64 -23.13 15.28 33.91
C TYR A 64 -23.25 13.96 34.70
N SER A 65 -22.33 13.03 34.46
CA SER A 65 -22.30 11.73 35.14
C SER A 65 -20.85 11.22 35.27
N ASN A 66 -20.57 10.53 36.37
CA ASN A 66 -19.27 9.91 36.63
C ASN A 66 -19.22 8.43 36.16
N GLU A 67 -20.22 7.96 35.44
CA GLU A 67 -20.25 6.61 34.90
C GLU A 67 -19.18 6.43 33.83
N LYS A 68 -18.14 5.64 34.18
CA LYS A 68 -16.96 5.45 33.34
C LYS A 68 -17.05 4.18 32.48
N LEU A 69 -17.78 3.19 32.97
CA LEU A 69 -17.96 1.92 32.26
C LEU A 69 -19.01 2.08 31.17
N MET A 70 -18.82 1.43 30.04
CA MET A 70 -19.73 1.53 28.89
C MET A 70 -21.16 1.13 29.28
N MET A 71 -21.35 0.04 30.03
CA MET A 71 -22.70 -0.41 30.44
C MET A 71 -23.39 0.64 31.31
N GLY A 72 -22.71 1.21 32.29
CA GLY A 72 -23.25 2.29 33.11
C GLY A 72 -23.56 3.55 32.31
N ALA A 73 -22.76 3.83 31.26
CA ALA A 73 -23.02 4.92 30.32
C ALA A 73 -24.32 4.68 29.51
N LEU A 74 -24.54 3.45 29.05
CA LEU A 74 -25.76 3.08 28.33
C LEU A 74 -26.99 3.17 29.25
N ASP A 75 -26.89 2.68 30.49
CA ASP A 75 -27.96 2.80 31.52
C ASP A 75 -28.28 4.27 31.82
N TYR A 76 -27.24 5.12 31.93
CA TYR A 76 -27.44 6.57 32.12
C TYR A 76 -28.23 7.20 30.97
N ILE A 77 -27.93 6.85 29.72
CA ILE A 77 -28.67 7.35 28.55
C ILE A 77 -30.14 6.93 28.64
N VAL A 78 -30.42 5.67 28.98
CA VAL A 78 -31.80 5.16 29.11
C VAL A 78 -32.57 5.92 30.19
N GLU A 79 -31.97 6.09 31.38
CA GLU A 79 -32.65 6.80 32.48
C GLU A 79 -32.89 8.27 32.15
N GLU A 80 -31.98 8.93 31.49
CA GLU A 80 -32.13 10.32 31.11
C GLU A 80 -33.18 10.49 29.99
N LEU A 81 -33.23 9.60 29.00
CA LEU A 81 -34.24 9.62 27.94
C LEU A 81 -35.67 9.35 28.43
N LYS A 82 -35.88 8.75 29.61
CA LYS A 82 -37.22 8.62 30.19
C LYS A 82 -37.82 9.98 30.53
N THR A 83 -37.00 10.95 30.91
CA THR A 83 -37.46 12.26 31.43
C THR A 83 -37.11 13.45 30.54
N SER A 84 -36.13 13.28 29.65
CA SER A 84 -35.58 14.39 28.82
C SER A 84 -35.81 14.13 27.34
N GLU A 85 -35.96 15.21 26.57
CA GLU A 85 -36.06 15.19 25.11
C GLU A 85 -34.96 16.03 24.46
N ASN A 86 -34.78 15.86 23.15
CA ASN A 86 -33.79 16.64 22.38
C ASN A 86 -32.33 16.52 22.86
N GLN A 87 -31.96 15.35 23.41
CA GLN A 87 -30.60 15.10 23.89
C GLN A 87 -29.70 14.54 22.77
N ILE A 88 -28.40 14.82 22.84
CA ILE A 88 -27.41 14.29 21.93
C ILE A 88 -26.28 13.65 22.75
N TYR A 89 -26.08 12.35 22.55
CA TYR A 89 -25.05 11.56 23.22
C TYR A 89 -23.99 11.11 22.22
N ILE A 90 -22.72 11.20 22.61
CA ILE A 90 -21.58 10.80 21.80
C ILE A 90 -20.82 9.70 22.55
N LEU A 91 -20.72 8.54 21.92
CA LEU A 91 -19.96 7.38 22.43
C LEU A 91 -18.79 7.09 21.48
N SER A 92 -17.58 7.04 21.99
CA SER A 92 -16.38 6.94 21.16
C SER A 92 -15.50 5.73 21.45
N ASP A 93 -15.86 4.93 22.44
CA ASP A 93 -15.05 3.79 22.88
C ASP A 93 -15.90 2.52 23.00
N VAL A 94 -16.88 2.34 22.12
CA VAL A 94 -17.74 1.16 22.09
C VAL A 94 -17.05 0.05 21.33
N SER A 95 -16.77 -1.07 21.99
CA SER A 95 -16.20 -2.28 21.40
C SER A 95 -17.28 -3.26 20.92
N GLU A 96 -16.90 -4.20 20.07
CA GLU A 96 -17.72 -5.34 19.64
C GLU A 96 -19.06 -4.93 19.00
N LEU A 97 -19.03 -3.94 18.10
CA LEU A 97 -20.21 -3.47 17.37
C LEU A 97 -20.40 -4.13 16.00
N ASP A 98 -19.45 -4.93 15.52
CA ASP A 98 -19.46 -5.57 14.21
C ASP A 98 -20.40 -6.78 14.10
N THR A 99 -20.75 -7.37 15.24
CA THR A 99 -21.61 -8.54 15.34
C THR A 99 -22.78 -8.31 16.30
N GLU A 100 -23.69 -9.28 16.37
CA GLU A 100 -24.85 -9.25 17.27
C GLU A 100 -24.42 -9.54 18.73
N THR A 101 -23.95 -8.52 19.42
CA THR A 101 -23.57 -8.57 20.84
C THR A 101 -24.68 -8.02 21.72
N PHE A 102 -24.55 -8.22 23.04
CA PHE A 102 -25.46 -7.60 24.01
C PHE A 102 -25.44 -6.07 23.89
N THR A 103 -24.25 -5.47 23.77
CA THR A 103 -24.07 -4.01 23.60
C THR A 103 -24.75 -3.50 22.33
N ALA A 104 -24.58 -4.21 21.22
CA ALA A 104 -25.22 -3.82 19.95
C ALA A 104 -26.74 -3.88 20.01
N ARG A 105 -27.31 -4.92 20.66
CA ARG A 105 -28.75 -5.02 20.90
C ARG A 105 -29.27 -3.93 21.82
N TYR A 106 -28.54 -3.65 22.91
CA TYR A 106 -28.92 -2.60 23.84
C TYR A 106 -28.93 -1.22 23.18
N LEU A 107 -27.97 -0.95 22.29
CA LEU A 107 -27.95 0.27 21.47
C LEU A 107 -29.16 0.37 20.52
N VAL A 108 -29.67 -0.73 19.98
CA VAL A 108 -30.93 -0.72 19.20
C VAL A 108 -32.10 -0.26 20.07
N ASP A 109 -32.23 -0.77 21.31
CA ASP A 109 -33.29 -0.36 22.23
C ASP A 109 -33.13 1.12 22.61
N ILE A 110 -31.90 1.59 22.87
CA ILE A 110 -31.62 3.00 23.14
C ILE A 110 -31.99 3.88 21.94
N THR A 111 -31.68 3.42 20.73
CA THR A 111 -31.97 4.16 19.49
C THR A 111 -33.49 4.31 19.29
N ASN A 112 -34.27 3.25 19.54
CA ASN A 112 -35.74 3.30 19.50
C ASN A 112 -36.29 4.29 20.53
N LEU A 113 -35.72 4.33 21.74
CA LEU A 113 -36.12 5.29 22.77
C LEU A 113 -35.72 6.73 22.39
N ALA A 114 -34.52 6.91 21.80
CA ALA A 114 -34.06 8.21 21.32
C ALA A 114 -34.93 8.77 20.20
N GLU A 115 -35.41 7.92 19.28
CA GLU A 115 -36.40 8.30 18.25
C GLU A 115 -37.67 8.88 18.86
N GLN A 116 -38.25 8.19 19.86
CA GLN A 116 -39.47 8.64 20.57
C GLN A 116 -39.25 9.97 21.31
N ARG A 117 -38.04 10.31 21.67
CA ARG A 117 -37.65 11.52 22.42
C ARG A 117 -36.95 12.59 21.57
N SER A 118 -37.03 12.48 20.25
CA SER A 118 -36.37 13.42 19.34
C SER A 118 -34.88 13.65 19.67
N SER A 119 -34.23 12.61 20.16
CA SER A 119 -32.83 12.60 20.62
C SER A 119 -31.92 11.83 19.65
N SER A 120 -30.62 12.00 19.75
CA SER A 120 -29.67 11.35 18.85
C SER A 120 -28.53 10.68 19.63
N VAL A 121 -28.14 9.49 19.20
CA VAL A 121 -26.96 8.78 19.69
C VAL A 121 -25.93 8.71 18.56
N ILE A 122 -24.74 9.26 18.81
CA ILE A 122 -23.64 9.28 17.86
C ILE A 122 -22.58 8.29 18.32
N ILE A 123 -22.16 7.39 17.44
CA ILE A 123 -21.05 6.46 17.70
C ILE A 123 -19.90 6.81 16.79
N ILE A 124 -18.70 7.02 17.37
CA ILE A 124 -17.45 7.22 16.64
C ILE A 124 -16.66 5.92 16.74
N THR A 125 -16.40 5.27 15.60
CA THR A 125 -15.71 3.99 15.53
C THR A 125 -14.93 3.84 14.22
N ALA A 126 -13.84 3.07 14.25
CA ALA A 126 -13.14 2.61 13.04
C ALA A 126 -13.61 1.20 12.61
N ALA A 127 -14.30 0.48 13.50
CA ALA A 127 -14.82 -0.86 13.21
C ALA A 127 -16.17 -0.81 12.49
N PRO A 128 -16.51 -1.84 11.71
CA PRO A 128 -17.85 -1.99 11.14
C PRO A 128 -18.92 -1.98 12.22
N ILE A 129 -20.11 -1.47 11.89
CA ILE A 129 -21.27 -1.49 12.78
C ILE A 129 -22.23 -2.56 12.31
N TRP A 130 -22.80 -3.34 13.24
CA TRP A 130 -23.77 -4.38 12.96
C TRP A 130 -24.95 -3.86 12.14
N VAL A 131 -25.30 -4.58 11.08
CA VAL A 131 -26.25 -4.14 10.06
C VAL A 131 -27.61 -3.71 10.65
N GLN A 132 -28.12 -4.39 11.68
CA GLN A 132 -29.41 -4.02 12.27
C GLN A 132 -29.33 -2.70 13.04
N LEU A 133 -28.23 -2.40 13.73
CA LEU A 133 -28.01 -1.11 14.37
C LEU A 133 -27.80 -0.01 13.32
N GLN A 134 -27.05 -0.29 12.26
CA GLN A 134 -26.82 0.66 11.18
C GLN A 134 -28.10 1.06 10.45
N ARG A 135 -29.06 0.14 10.33
CA ARG A 135 -30.38 0.41 9.72
C ARG A 135 -31.29 1.33 10.55
N GLN A 136 -30.96 1.57 11.82
CA GLN A 136 -31.73 2.49 12.68
C GLN A 136 -31.42 3.97 12.43
N GLY A 137 -30.41 4.27 11.57
CA GLY A 137 -30.02 5.64 11.34
C GLY A 137 -29.13 5.82 10.12
N MET A 138 -28.17 6.70 10.22
CA MET A 138 -27.26 7.07 9.13
C MET A 138 -25.80 6.82 9.50
N ALA A 139 -25.02 6.40 8.51
CA ALA A 139 -23.58 6.26 8.64
C ALA A 139 -22.84 7.29 7.77
N ILE A 140 -21.75 7.82 8.30
CA ILE A 140 -20.89 8.78 7.62
C ILE A 140 -19.45 8.30 7.78
N GLU A 141 -18.66 8.45 6.73
CA GLU A 141 -17.22 8.21 6.76
C GLU A 141 -16.48 9.55 6.76
N LEU A 142 -15.69 9.80 7.80
CA LEU A 142 -14.75 10.91 7.87
C LEU A 142 -13.37 10.43 7.46
N GLU A 143 -12.98 10.74 6.24
CA GLU A 143 -11.67 10.39 5.69
C GLU A 143 -10.53 11.16 6.40
N LEU A 144 -9.30 10.65 6.22
CA LEU A 144 -8.08 11.34 6.64
C LEU A 144 -7.98 12.74 6.01
N PRO A 145 -7.18 13.66 6.59
CA PRO A 145 -7.03 15.01 6.06
C PRO A 145 -6.55 15.02 4.61
N ASN A 146 -7.20 15.81 3.78
CA ASN A 146 -6.75 16.07 2.42
C ASN A 146 -5.61 17.11 2.39
N GLU A 147 -5.04 17.37 1.20
CA GLU A 147 -3.92 18.30 1.02
C GLU A 147 -4.21 19.69 1.57
N GLU A 148 -5.41 20.24 1.33
CA GLU A 148 -5.77 21.59 1.82
C GLU A 148 -5.90 21.63 3.36
N GLU A 149 -6.41 20.56 3.94
CA GLU A 149 -6.52 20.43 5.39
C GLU A 149 -5.15 20.25 6.03
N LEU A 150 -4.28 19.43 5.44
CA LEU A 150 -2.90 19.25 5.87
C LEU A 150 -2.11 20.54 5.79
N PHE A 151 -2.27 21.30 4.71
CA PHE A 151 -1.66 22.62 4.59
C PHE A 151 -2.04 23.54 5.77
N LYS A 152 -3.34 23.60 6.10
CA LYS A 152 -3.81 24.39 7.25
C LYS A 152 -3.23 23.89 8.58
N ILE A 153 -3.24 22.56 8.79
CA ILE A 153 -2.69 21.94 9.99
C ILE A 153 -1.20 22.26 10.14
N ILE A 154 -0.41 22.18 9.07
CA ILE A 154 1.02 22.52 9.09
C ILE A 154 1.22 23.98 9.44
N VAL A 155 0.52 24.90 8.76
CA VAL A 155 0.62 26.35 9.02
C VAL A 155 0.24 26.68 10.46
N GLU A 156 -0.85 26.12 10.99
CA GLU A 156 -1.29 26.33 12.37
C GLU A 156 -0.28 25.84 13.40
N ASN A 157 0.44 24.75 13.11
CA ASN A 157 1.46 24.21 14.03
C ASN A 157 2.81 24.94 13.92
N VAL A 158 3.17 25.48 12.77
CA VAL A 158 4.44 26.18 12.55
C VAL A 158 4.34 27.67 12.98
N ARG A 159 3.20 28.31 12.75
CA ARG A 159 2.97 29.73 13.01
C ARG A 159 3.34 30.23 14.43
N PRO A 160 3.06 29.49 15.53
CA PRO A 160 3.44 29.92 16.88
C PRO A 160 4.96 30.10 17.08
N TYR A 161 5.76 29.39 16.27
CA TYR A 161 7.21 29.34 16.40
C TYR A 161 7.95 30.27 15.42
N GLN A 162 7.24 31.02 14.56
CA GLN A 162 7.83 31.86 13.51
C GLN A 162 8.84 32.89 14.01
N ASN A 163 8.73 33.30 15.29
CA ASN A 163 9.64 34.24 15.91
C ASN A 163 10.69 33.56 16.82
N GLN A 164 10.68 32.26 16.95
CA GLN A 164 11.54 31.50 17.87
C GLN A 164 12.57 30.66 17.15
N ILE A 165 12.26 30.21 15.91
CA ILE A 165 13.12 29.38 15.08
C ILE A 165 13.27 30.00 13.68
N GLN A 166 14.35 29.63 12.98
CA GLN A 166 14.54 29.99 11.58
C GLN A 166 13.65 29.10 10.71
N ILE A 167 12.76 29.72 9.90
CA ILE A 167 11.87 29.05 8.98
C ILE A 167 12.23 29.48 7.57
N GLU A 168 12.69 28.53 6.74
CA GLU A 168 13.04 28.75 5.33
C GLU A 168 11.92 28.29 4.38
N TRP A 169 10.90 27.61 4.90
CA TRP A 169 9.80 27.11 4.09
C TRP A 169 8.94 28.25 3.55
N ASP A 170 8.75 28.27 2.25
CA ASP A 170 7.77 29.10 1.58
C ASP A 170 6.41 28.36 1.43
N VAL A 171 5.44 29.01 0.77
CA VAL A 171 4.10 28.42 0.54
C VAL A 171 4.16 27.14 -0.29
N ASN A 172 5.12 27.02 -1.21
CA ASN A 172 5.28 25.83 -2.05
C ASN A 172 5.89 24.68 -1.25
N ASP A 173 6.86 24.98 -0.38
CA ASP A 173 7.46 23.98 0.52
C ASP A 173 6.40 23.41 1.48
N VAL A 174 5.50 24.25 2.01
CA VAL A 174 4.37 23.79 2.85
C VAL A 174 3.39 22.94 2.06
N LYS A 175 3.11 23.25 0.80
CA LYS A 175 2.28 22.41 -0.06
C LYS A 175 2.96 21.07 -0.35
N GLU A 176 4.27 21.08 -0.63
CA GLU A 176 5.03 19.84 -0.82
C GLU A 176 5.03 18.99 0.46
N ALA A 177 5.22 19.63 1.64
CA ALA A 177 5.10 18.94 2.92
C ALA A 177 3.70 18.34 3.13
N ALA A 178 2.62 19.06 2.78
CA ALA A 178 1.25 18.53 2.82
C ALA A 178 1.07 17.32 1.91
N ASN A 179 1.61 17.37 0.69
CA ASN A 179 1.58 16.24 -0.23
C ASN A 179 2.37 15.02 0.30
N ILE A 180 3.54 15.25 0.88
CA ILE A 180 4.33 14.17 1.50
C ILE A 180 3.53 13.52 2.62
N LEU A 181 2.83 14.29 3.45
CA LEU A 181 2.09 13.82 4.62
C LEU A 181 0.66 13.32 4.31
N LEU A 182 0.24 13.26 3.05
CA LEU A 182 -1.04 12.63 2.68
C LEU A 182 -1.12 11.18 3.20
N GLY A 183 -2.29 10.81 3.74
CA GLY A 183 -2.54 9.46 4.23
C GLY A 183 -2.18 9.20 5.69
N ILE A 184 -1.78 10.24 6.46
CA ILE A 184 -1.59 10.14 7.91
C ILE A 184 -2.59 11.01 8.68
N SER A 185 -2.83 10.68 9.95
CA SER A 185 -3.80 11.36 10.79
C SER A 185 -3.32 12.76 11.22
N LYS A 186 -4.25 13.64 11.61
CA LYS A 186 -3.95 14.96 12.15
C LYS A 186 -2.97 14.93 13.33
N ILE A 187 -3.07 13.91 14.19
CA ILE A 187 -2.19 13.74 15.36
C ILE A 187 -0.79 13.39 14.90
N GLU A 188 -0.65 12.46 13.97
CA GLU A 188 0.65 12.07 13.41
C GLU A 188 1.33 13.23 12.69
N VAL A 189 0.58 14.01 11.90
CA VAL A 189 1.09 15.25 11.28
C VAL A 189 1.64 16.21 12.33
N LYS A 190 0.87 16.48 13.40
CA LYS A 190 1.31 17.35 14.49
C LYS A 190 2.60 16.83 15.14
N ASN A 191 2.70 15.54 15.40
CA ASN A 191 3.88 14.92 16.02
C ASN A 191 5.11 15.04 15.11
N VAL A 192 4.96 14.76 13.82
CA VAL A 192 6.04 14.86 12.84
C VAL A 192 6.52 16.31 12.72
N ILE A 193 5.61 17.27 12.54
CA ILE A 193 5.96 18.70 12.45
C ILE A 193 6.61 19.19 13.76
N ALA A 194 6.07 18.78 14.93
CA ALA A 194 6.66 19.13 16.21
C ALA A 194 8.09 18.60 16.37
N SER A 195 8.38 17.38 15.87
CA SER A 195 9.72 16.81 15.90
C SER A 195 10.72 17.60 15.04
N LEU A 196 10.28 18.17 13.91
CA LEU A 196 11.11 19.03 13.08
C LEU A 196 11.34 20.39 13.76
N ILE A 197 10.30 21.00 14.30
CA ILE A 197 10.40 22.27 15.04
C ILE A 197 11.38 22.15 16.21
N ALA A 198 11.40 21.01 16.89
CA ALA A 198 12.31 20.73 18.00
C ALA A 198 13.82 20.75 17.61
N LYS A 199 14.15 20.66 16.32
CA LYS A 199 15.53 20.85 15.81
C LYS A 199 15.99 22.31 15.91
N GLY A 200 15.08 23.26 16.08
CA GLY A 200 15.38 24.70 16.18
C GLY A 200 15.45 25.44 14.83
N SER A 201 15.25 24.75 13.71
CA SER A 201 15.13 25.36 12.38
C SER A 201 14.26 24.48 11.47
N LEU A 202 13.60 25.10 10.50
CA LEU A 202 12.88 24.42 9.41
C LEU A 202 13.50 24.81 8.07
N THR A 203 14.23 23.89 7.47
CA THR A 203 14.98 24.08 6.22
C THR A 203 14.35 23.26 5.08
N LYS A 204 14.74 23.54 3.84
CA LYS A 204 14.26 22.75 2.69
C LYS A 204 14.70 21.28 2.72
N SER A 205 15.82 20.96 3.37
CA SER A 205 16.27 19.57 3.57
C SER A 205 15.34 18.78 4.48
N ASP A 206 14.58 19.42 5.37
CA ASP A 206 13.63 18.77 6.24
C ASP A 206 12.43 18.14 5.49
N LEU A 207 12.18 18.48 4.22
CA LEU A 207 11.22 17.80 3.38
C LEU A 207 11.62 16.32 3.12
N ILE A 208 12.93 16.05 3.09
CA ILE A 208 13.43 14.66 3.00
C ILE A 208 13.19 13.94 4.33
N ASP A 209 13.44 14.61 5.44
CA ASP A 209 13.20 14.06 6.77
C ASP A 209 11.71 13.78 7.02
N LEU A 210 10.80 14.59 6.45
CA LEU A 210 9.35 14.31 6.46
C LEU A 210 8.99 12.98 5.80
N LYS A 211 9.62 12.67 4.66
CA LYS A 211 9.43 11.36 4.01
C LYS A 211 9.85 10.23 4.94
N PHE A 212 11.06 10.34 5.52
CA PHE A 212 11.55 9.32 6.45
C PHE A 212 10.67 9.18 7.69
N ALA A 213 10.20 10.30 8.25
CA ALA A 213 9.32 10.29 9.42
C ALA A 213 7.97 9.62 9.10
N LYS A 214 7.33 9.97 7.98
CA LYS A 214 6.11 9.31 7.50
C LYS A 214 6.32 7.81 7.33
N ASP A 215 7.38 7.45 6.64
CA ASP A 215 7.73 6.05 6.37
C ASP A 215 7.95 5.24 7.66
N SER A 216 8.53 5.88 8.69
CA SER A 216 8.74 5.27 10.00
C SER A 216 7.43 4.96 10.73
N LEU A 217 6.38 5.76 10.55
CA LEU A 217 5.06 5.52 11.14
C LEU A 217 4.43 4.21 10.63
N PHE A 218 4.72 3.85 9.38
CA PHE A 218 4.18 2.63 8.75
C PHE A 218 5.13 1.43 8.80
N SER A 219 6.31 1.55 9.40
CA SER A 219 7.32 0.47 9.44
C SER A 219 6.96 -0.70 10.36
N ASN A 220 6.01 -0.56 11.26
CA ASN A 220 5.68 -1.54 12.30
C ASN A 220 4.33 -2.24 12.10
N ILE A 221 3.81 -2.29 10.87
CA ILE A 221 2.53 -2.95 10.60
C ILE A 221 2.77 -4.42 10.28
N ASN A 222 2.03 -5.30 10.94
CA ASN A 222 2.16 -6.75 10.75
C ASN A 222 1.91 -7.14 9.29
N GLY A 223 2.89 -7.83 8.70
CA GLY A 223 2.81 -8.34 7.32
C GLY A 223 3.22 -7.35 6.22
N LEU A 224 3.47 -6.07 6.53
CA LEU A 224 3.92 -5.07 5.55
C LEU A 224 5.26 -4.47 6.00
N GLU A 225 6.30 -4.71 5.23
CA GLU A 225 7.67 -4.26 5.50
C GLU A 225 8.09 -3.20 4.47
N LYS A 226 8.53 -2.04 4.93
CA LYS A 226 9.14 -1.06 4.02
C LYS A 226 10.54 -1.47 3.63
N ILE A 227 10.82 -1.50 2.33
CA ILE A 227 12.13 -1.82 1.78
C ILE A 227 12.85 -0.54 1.37
N THR A 228 14.03 -0.33 1.94
CA THR A 228 14.91 0.76 1.51
C THR A 228 15.49 0.42 0.15
N VAL A 229 15.28 1.32 -0.80
CA VAL A 229 15.73 1.18 -2.18
C VAL A 229 16.82 2.22 -2.43
N SER A 230 18.02 1.79 -2.84
CA SER A 230 19.06 2.71 -3.29
C SER A 230 18.71 3.26 -4.67
N GLU A 231 19.03 4.53 -4.94
CA GLU A 231 18.74 5.17 -6.24
C GLU A 231 19.53 4.52 -7.40
N ASP A 232 20.67 3.91 -7.12
CA ASP A 232 21.58 3.30 -8.09
C ASP A 232 21.40 1.78 -8.21
N ILE A 233 20.15 1.29 -8.26
CA ILE A 233 19.91 -0.13 -8.56
C ILE A 233 20.11 -0.36 -10.06
N ALA A 234 21.32 -0.73 -10.44
CA ALA A 234 21.58 -1.22 -11.77
C ALA A 234 21.15 -2.70 -11.88
N TYR A 235 20.29 -2.99 -12.86
CA TYR A 235 19.98 -4.35 -13.26
C TYR A 235 20.13 -4.48 -14.77
N GLY A 236 20.85 -5.52 -15.19
CA GLY A 236 21.08 -5.80 -16.61
C GLY A 236 19.91 -6.54 -17.22
N GLY A 237 19.65 -6.30 -18.49
CA GLY A 237 18.63 -7.01 -19.27
C GLY A 237 17.20 -6.59 -19.04
N LEU A 238 16.27 -7.50 -19.37
CA LEU A 238 14.81 -7.33 -19.24
C LEU A 238 14.23 -6.16 -20.05
N GLU A 239 14.77 -5.95 -21.26
CA GLU A 239 14.42 -4.80 -22.11
C GLU A 239 12.93 -4.76 -22.51
N GLY A 240 12.27 -5.91 -22.61
CA GLY A 240 10.82 -5.99 -22.86
C GLY A 240 10.02 -5.43 -21.68
N LEU A 241 10.41 -5.81 -20.45
CA LEU A 241 9.80 -5.27 -19.22
C LEU A 241 10.09 -3.78 -19.08
N LYS A 242 11.33 -3.35 -19.31
CA LYS A 242 11.72 -1.93 -19.24
C LYS A 242 10.90 -1.07 -20.21
N GLY A 243 10.73 -1.51 -21.46
CA GLY A 243 9.92 -0.80 -22.46
C GLY A 243 8.45 -0.68 -22.04
N TRP A 244 7.87 -1.74 -21.49
CA TRP A 244 6.50 -1.71 -20.98
C TRP A 244 6.36 -0.72 -19.81
N LEU A 245 7.32 -0.73 -18.88
CA LEU A 245 7.34 0.19 -17.74
C LEU A 245 7.43 1.65 -18.19
N ASP A 246 8.22 1.95 -19.23
CA ASP A 246 8.33 3.30 -19.81
C ASP A 246 7.02 3.82 -20.37
N GLU A 247 6.25 2.95 -21.01
CA GLU A 247 4.90 3.30 -21.47
C GLU A 247 3.96 3.60 -20.32
N LYS A 248 3.98 2.77 -19.26
CA LYS A 248 3.09 2.94 -18.11
C LYS A 248 3.47 4.13 -17.24
N GLU A 249 4.77 4.44 -17.11
CA GLU A 249 5.24 5.63 -16.39
C GLU A 249 4.62 6.92 -16.93
N LYS A 250 4.47 7.03 -18.24
CA LYS A 250 3.81 8.17 -18.89
C LYS A 250 2.34 8.37 -18.46
N LEU A 251 1.68 7.32 -17.97
CA LEU A 251 0.30 7.37 -17.49
C LEU A 251 0.18 7.83 -16.04
N LEU A 252 1.32 7.91 -15.30
CA LEU A 252 1.32 8.24 -13.88
C LEU A 252 1.24 9.75 -13.59
N THR A 253 1.28 10.60 -14.62
CA THR A 253 1.13 12.05 -14.45
C THR A 253 -0.31 12.44 -14.09
N PRO A 254 -0.51 13.53 -13.31
CA PRO A 254 -1.85 13.97 -12.90
C PRO A 254 -2.80 14.19 -14.07
N GLU A 255 -2.31 14.82 -15.18
CA GLU A 255 -3.11 15.13 -16.36
C GLU A 255 -3.62 13.85 -17.04
N LYS A 256 -2.74 12.84 -17.18
CA LYS A 256 -3.11 11.56 -17.78
C LYS A 256 -4.06 10.75 -16.91
N ARG A 257 -3.91 10.83 -15.61
CA ARG A 257 -4.86 10.21 -14.67
C ARG A 257 -6.25 10.81 -14.80
N GLU A 258 -6.35 12.11 -14.92
CA GLU A 258 -7.63 12.77 -15.11
C GLU A 258 -8.26 12.42 -16.46
N GLU A 259 -7.45 12.29 -17.52
CA GLU A 259 -7.89 11.81 -18.82
C GLU A 259 -8.42 10.37 -18.75
N MET A 260 -7.69 9.46 -18.07
CA MET A 260 -8.14 8.08 -17.83
C MET A 260 -9.46 8.03 -17.07
N LYS A 261 -9.60 8.84 -16.00
CA LYS A 261 -10.83 8.94 -15.23
C LYS A 261 -12.01 9.38 -16.07
N LYS A 262 -11.83 10.39 -16.93
CA LYS A 262 -12.87 10.86 -17.86
C LYS A 262 -13.31 9.79 -18.87
N ARG A 263 -12.40 8.89 -19.24
CA ARG A 263 -12.68 7.77 -20.16
C ARG A 263 -13.13 6.49 -19.44
N GLY A 264 -13.24 6.49 -18.10
CA GLY A 264 -13.57 5.30 -17.30
C GLY A 264 -12.47 4.22 -17.32
N ILE A 265 -11.21 4.59 -17.63
CA ILE A 265 -10.07 3.67 -17.66
C ILE A 265 -9.41 3.68 -16.29
N LYS A 266 -9.26 2.50 -15.68
CA LYS A 266 -8.53 2.32 -14.41
C LYS A 266 -7.01 2.46 -14.64
N PRO A 267 -6.25 3.06 -13.70
CA PRO A 267 -4.78 3.12 -13.81
C PRO A 267 -4.16 1.72 -13.77
N PRO A 268 -2.91 1.57 -14.25
CA PRO A 268 -2.17 0.31 -14.14
C PRO A 268 -2.10 -0.16 -12.68
N ARG A 269 -2.39 -1.45 -12.44
CA ARG A 269 -2.52 -2.03 -11.10
C ARG A 269 -1.37 -2.90 -10.69
N GLY A 270 -0.74 -3.58 -11.64
CA GLY A 270 0.40 -4.41 -11.32
C GLY A 270 0.76 -5.43 -12.38
N ILE A 271 1.90 -6.05 -12.12
CA ILE A 271 2.49 -7.11 -12.95
C ILE A 271 2.78 -8.36 -12.14
N LEU A 272 2.75 -9.49 -12.82
CA LEU A 272 3.21 -10.76 -12.28
C LEU A 272 4.48 -11.20 -13.04
N LEU A 273 5.60 -11.29 -12.32
CA LEU A 273 6.89 -11.75 -12.82
C LEU A 273 7.05 -13.22 -12.48
N MET A 274 7.03 -14.09 -13.45
CA MET A 274 7.21 -15.51 -13.24
C MET A 274 8.36 -16.06 -14.08
N GLY A 275 8.98 -17.12 -13.64
CA GLY A 275 10.07 -17.73 -14.39
C GLY A 275 11.18 -18.31 -13.53
N VAL A 276 12.36 -18.46 -14.15
CA VAL A 276 13.49 -19.18 -13.59
C VAL A 276 14.00 -18.50 -12.30
N PRO A 277 14.26 -19.27 -11.22
CA PRO A 277 14.86 -18.70 -10.00
C PRO A 277 16.22 -18.04 -10.28
N GLY A 278 16.55 -16.97 -9.53
CA GLY A 278 17.83 -16.29 -9.66
C GLY A 278 18.01 -15.38 -10.89
N CYS A 279 16.96 -15.15 -11.69
CA CYS A 279 17.01 -14.31 -12.89
C CYS A 279 16.51 -12.87 -12.68
N GLY A 280 16.52 -12.36 -11.44
CA GLY A 280 16.30 -10.94 -11.16
C GLY A 280 14.85 -10.52 -10.92
N LYS A 281 13.86 -11.43 -10.76
CA LYS A 281 12.46 -11.09 -10.51
C LYS A 281 12.27 -10.17 -9.29
N SER A 282 12.84 -10.52 -8.14
CA SER A 282 12.75 -9.72 -6.91
C SER A 282 13.56 -8.41 -7.02
N LEU A 283 14.64 -8.39 -7.79
CA LEU A 283 15.39 -7.19 -8.07
C LEU A 283 14.58 -6.21 -8.93
N SER A 284 13.76 -6.72 -9.84
CA SER A 284 12.89 -5.89 -10.69
C SER A 284 11.91 -5.06 -9.88
N ALA A 285 11.35 -5.57 -8.76
CA ALA A 285 10.47 -4.80 -7.89
C ALA A 285 11.19 -3.57 -7.30
N LYS A 286 12.44 -3.76 -6.84
CA LYS A 286 13.28 -2.66 -6.34
C LYS A 286 13.64 -1.65 -7.44
N ALA A 287 13.96 -2.15 -8.64
CA ALA A 287 14.30 -1.31 -9.78
C ALA A 287 13.11 -0.47 -10.26
N ILE A 288 11.87 -1.02 -10.25
CA ILE A 288 10.65 -0.29 -10.57
C ILE A 288 10.42 0.83 -9.55
N ALA A 289 10.62 0.54 -8.26
CA ALA A 289 10.47 1.51 -7.18
C ALA A 289 11.46 2.68 -7.31
N ALA A 290 12.74 2.39 -7.58
CA ALA A 290 13.77 3.38 -7.83
C ALA A 290 13.41 4.25 -9.04
N ARG A 291 13.04 3.62 -10.17
CA ARG A 291 12.71 4.29 -11.42
C ARG A 291 11.51 5.24 -11.30
N TRP A 292 10.42 4.77 -10.72
CA TRP A 292 9.20 5.57 -10.55
C TRP A 292 9.25 6.49 -9.32
N LYS A 293 10.38 6.47 -8.58
CA LYS A 293 10.60 7.25 -7.35
C LYS A 293 9.47 7.06 -6.33
N ARG A 294 9.03 5.81 -6.17
CA ARG A 294 7.96 5.43 -5.26
C ARG A 294 8.48 4.57 -4.12
N PRO A 295 7.93 4.72 -2.91
CA PRO A 295 8.28 3.83 -1.80
C PRO A 295 7.88 2.39 -2.14
N LEU A 296 8.74 1.45 -1.69
CA LEU A 296 8.55 0.00 -1.87
C LEU A 296 8.17 -0.63 -0.54
N TYR A 297 7.04 -1.32 -0.54
CA TYR A 297 6.58 -2.12 0.59
C TYR A 297 6.52 -3.58 0.19
N ARG A 298 7.03 -4.48 1.03
CA ARG A 298 6.94 -5.92 0.85
C ARG A 298 5.79 -6.47 1.69
N LEU A 299 4.87 -7.18 1.03
CA LEU A 299 3.84 -7.96 1.68
C LEU A 299 4.31 -9.40 1.80
N ASP A 300 4.41 -9.89 3.04
CA ASP A 300 4.79 -11.27 3.33
C ASP A 300 3.57 -12.07 3.78
N PHE A 301 3.04 -12.89 2.88
CA PHE A 301 1.90 -13.76 3.19
C PHE A 301 2.19 -14.79 4.30
N ALA A 302 3.46 -15.18 4.49
CA ALA A 302 3.81 -16.14 5.54
C ALA A 302 3.64 -15.53 6.94
N THR A 303 3.91 -14.23 7.10
CA THR A 303 3.71 -13.51 8.37
C THR A 303 2.24 -13.23 8.65
N ILE A 304 1.39 -13.18 7.62
CA ILE A 304 -0.05 -12.94 7.73
C ILE A 304 -0.80 -14.20 8.18
N GLN A 305 -0.23 -15.39 8.02
CA GLN A 305 -0.85 -16.63 8.47
C GLN A 305 -0.88 -16.72 10.01
N GLY A 306 -1.97 -16.26 10.60
CA GLY A 306 -2.21 -16.30 12.04
C GLY A 306 -2.58 -17.69 12.54
N ARG A 307 -2.50 -17.89 13.87
CA ARG A 307 -2.85 -19.15 14.54
C ARG A 307 -4.36 -19.39 14.66
N TYR A 308 -5.17 -18.36 14.52
CA TYR A 308 -6.62 -18.41 14.72
C TYR A 308 -7.38 -18.11 13.42
N VAL A 309 -8.53 -18.75 13.25
CA VAL A 309 -9.44 -18.51 12.12
C VAL A 309 -9.90 -17.05 12.13
N GLY A 310 -9.83 -16.36 11.00
CA GLY A 310 -10.19 -14.94 10.87
C GLY A 310 -9.06 -13.94 11.14
N GLN A 311 -8.03 -14.32 11.89
CA GLN A 311 -6.90 -13.43 12.17
C GLN A 311 -6.10 -13.09 10.90
N SER A 312 -5.87 -14.08 10.05
CA SER A 312 -5.14 -13.90 8.77
C SER A 312 -5.87 -12.96 7.81
N GLU A 313 -7.20 -13.09 7.72
CA GLU A 313 -8.04 -12.25 6.87
C GLU A 313 -8.03 -10.79 7.36
N GLN A 314 -8.09 -10.59 8.67
CA GLN A 314 -8.01 -9.27 9.28
C GLN A 314 -6.63 -8.62 9.06
N GLN A 315 -5.53 -9.35 9.25
CA GLN A 315 -4.18 -8.85 9.03
C GLN A 315 -3.93 -8.50 7.56
N LEU A 316 -4.44 -9.31 6.62
CA LEU A 316 -4.34 -9.02 5.20
C LEU A 316 -5.11 -7.75 4.84
N LYS A 317 -6.29 -7.56 5.41
CA LYS A 317 -7.09 -6.35 5.23
C LYS A 317 -6.36 -5.11 5.75
N GLU A 318 -5.81 -5.17 6.95
CA GLU A 318 -5.02 -4.10 7.56
C GLU A 318 -3.78 -3.74 6.73
N ALA A 319 -3.10 -4.75 6.16
CA ALA A 319 -1.97 -4.53 5.28
C ALA A 319 -2.38 -3.81 3.98
N PHE A 320 -3.53 -4.17 3.39
CA PHE A 320 -4.04 -3.48 2.20
C PHE A 320 -4.50 -2.05 2.50
N GLU A 321 -5.25 -1.84 3.57
CA GLU A 321 -5.64 -0.50 4.02
C GLU A 321 -4.41 0.39 4.24
N THR A 322 -3.36 -0.17 4.81
CA THR A 322 -2.09 0.54 4.97
C THR A 322 -1.44 0.87 3.64
N ALA A 323 -1.37 -0.09 2.70
CA ALA A 323 -0.83 0.17 1.36
C ALA A 323 -1.61 1.28 0.64
N GLU A 324 -2.93 1.34 0.84
CA GLU A 324 -3.77 2.42 0.33
C GLU A 324 -3.46 3.78 0.98
N HIS A 325 -3.22 3.80 2.29
CA HIS A 325 -2.87 5.01 3.02
C HIS A 325 -1.49 5.57 2.64
N VAL A 326 -0.52 4.71 2.36
CA VAL A 326 0.83 5.14 1.93
C VAL A 326 0.95 5.37 0.43
N SER A 327 -0.15 5.25 -0.32
CA SER A 327 -0.15 5.52 -1.76
C SER A 327 0.23 6.98 -2.08
N PRO A 328 0.93 7.24 -3.19
CA PRO A 328 1.32 6.30 -4.25
C PRO A 328 2.54 5.43 -3.85
N CYS A 329 2.42 4.12 -3.96
CA CYS A 329 3.47 3.18 -3.57
C CYS A 329 3.55 1.97 -4.50
N ILE A 330 4.61 1.18 -4.35
CA ILE A 330 4.75 -0.14 -4.96
C ILE A 330 4.62 -1.19 -3.87
N LEU A 331 3.69 -2.12 -4.06
CA LEU A 331 3.50 -3.27 -3.20
C LEU A 331 4.15 -4.50 -3.84
N TRP A 332 5.23 -4.96 -3.24
CA TRP A 332 5.96 -6.15 -3.70
C TRP A 332 5.52 -7.38 -2.92
N ILE A 333 5.13 -8.41 -3.65
CA ILE A 333 4.75 -9.72 -3.11
C ILE A 333 5.74 -10.73 -3.65
N ASP A 334 6.67 -11.18 -2.81
CA ASP A 334 7.70 -12.14 -3.22
C ASP A 334 7.19 -13.58 -3.06
N GLU A 335 7.44 -14.41 -4.10
CA GLU A 335 7.07 -15.83 -4.10
C GLU A 335 5.60 -16.04 -3.68
N ILE A 336 4.70 -15.34 -4.38
CA ILE A 336 3.26 -15.31 -4.07
C ILE A 336 2.64 -16.72 -3.96
N GLU A 337 3.19 -17.70 -4.68
CA GLU A 337 2.78 -19.11 -4.61
C GLU A 337 2.92 -19.68 -3.19
N LYS A 338 3.97 -19.30 -2.43
CA LYS A 338 4.19 -19.84 -1.07
C LYS A 338 3.11 -19.43 -0.08
N GLY A 339 2.58 -18.23 -0.24
CA GLY A 339 1.50 -17.72 0.62
C GLY A 339 0.10 -18.18 0.20
N LEU A 340 -0.04 -18.58 -1.06
CA LEU A 340 -1.33 -18.94 -1.66
C LEU A 340 -1.44 -20.43 -2.02
N SER A 341 -0.37 -21.22 -1.90
CA SER A 341 -0.41 -22.68 -2.03
C SER A 341 -0.96 -23.28 -0.73
N GLY A 342 -2.23 -23.63 -0.72
CA GLY A 342 -2.81 -24.47 0.32
C GLY A 342 -2.12 -25.84 0.27
N GLY A 343 -1.04 -26.00 1.04
CA GLY A 343 -0.43 -27.32 1.21
C GLY A 343 -1.50 -28.33 1.64
N GLY A 344 -1.76 -29.33 0.85
CA GLY A 344 -2.61 -30.53 0.92
C GLY A 344 -3.53 -30.85 2.11
N SER A 345 -3.72 -29.94 3.06
CA SER A 345 -4.54 -30.15 4.27
C SER A 345 -5.24 -28.87 4.76
N ASP A 346 -5.52 -27.88 3.88
CA ASP A 346 -6.32 -26.72 4.28
C ASP A 346 -7.79 -27.11 4.46
N SER A 347 -8.08 -27.82 5.55
CA SER A 347 -9.43 -28.20 5.95
C SER A 347 -10.29 -26.99 6.38
N SER A 348 -9.69 -25.80 6.54
CA SER A 348 -10.35 -24.59 7.03
C SER A 348 -10.78 -23.61 5.92
N GLY A 349 -10.31 -23.79 4.68
CA GLY A 349 -10.59 -22.87 3.57
C GLY A 349 -10.02 -21.45 3.74
N VAL A 350 -9.08 -21.25 4.66
CA VAL A 350 -8.48 -19.92 4.94
C VAL A 350 -7.74 -19.40 3.72
N THR A 351 -6.92 -20.24 3.10
CA THR A 351 -6.14 -19.88 1.90
C THR A 351 -7.04 -19.42 0.75
N THR A 352 -8.15 -20.13 0.52
CA THR A 352 -9.11 -19.76 -0.53
C THR A 352 -9.74 -18.39 -0.26
N ARG A 353 -10.05 -18.07 1.02
CA ARG A 353 -10.58 -16.74 1.40
C ARG A 353 -9.55 -15.64 1.27
N LEU A 354 -8.29 -15.88 1.66
CA LEU A 354 -7.19 -14.93 1.47
C LEU A 354 -6.97 -14.62 -0.02
N ILE A 355 -6.98 -15.65 -0.88
CA ILE A 355 -6.91 -15.47 -2.33
C ILE A 355 -8.08 -14.62 -2.82
N GLY A 356 -9.31 -14.94 -2.41
CA GLY A 356 -10.50 -14.18 -2.79
C GLY A 356 -10.40 -12.70 -2.38
N GLN A 357 -9.97 -12.44 -1.15
CA GLN A 357 -9.79 -11.09 -0.62
C GLN A 357 -8.70 -10.30 -1.38
N PHE A 358 -7.54 -10.94 -1.64
CA PHE A 358 -6.47 -10.34 -2.43
C PHE A 358 -6.94 -9.99 -3.85
N LEU A 359 -7.61 -10.92 -4.52
CA LEU A 359 -8.09 -10.74 -5.89
C LEU A 359 -9.15 -9.64 -5.98
N PHE A 360 -10.05 -9.58 -5.00
CA PHE A 360 -11.05 -8.52 -4.91
C PHE A 360 -10.36 -7.17 -4.72
N TRP A 361 -9.45 -7.08 -3.74
CA TRP A 361 -8.70 -5.86 -3.51
C TRP A 361 -7.89 -5.43 -4.74
N LEU A 362 -7.18 -6.33 -5.38
CA LEU A 362 -6.40 -6.02 -6.59
C LEU A 362 -7.26 -5.42 -7.71
N GLN A 363 -8.53 -5.82 -7.82
CA GLN A 363 -9.46 -5.28 -8.83
C GLN A 363 -10.08 -3.94 -8.43
N GLU A 364 -10.41 -3.78 -7.15
CA GLU A 364 -11.25 -2.67 -6.68
C GLU A 364 -10.47 -1.59 -5.93
N CYS A 365 -9.18 -1.79 -5.64
CA CYS A 365 -8.35 -0.79 -4.95
C CYS A 365 -8.50 0.60 -5.59
N PRO A 366 -9.00 1.60 -4.85
CA PRO A 366 -9.28 2.93 -5.39
C PRO A 366 -8.03 3.82 -5.47
N LYS A 367 -6.95 3.40 -4.81
CA LYS A 367 -5.72 4.18 -4.64
C LYS A 367 -4.64 3.78 -5.64
N ASP A 368 -3.60 4.58 -5.72
CA ASP A 368 -2.46 4.39 -6.62
C ASP A 368 -1.41 3.44 -6.00
N VAL A 369 -1.81 2.18 -5.84
CA VAL A 369 -0.92 1.10 -5.41
C VAL A 369 -0.61 0.23 -6.62
N PHE A 370 0.68 0.12 -6.99
CA PHE A 370 1.13 -0.74 -8.08
C PHE A 370 1.73 -2.02 -7.52
N VAL A 371 1.12 -3.16 -7.83
CA VAL A 371 1.54 -4.46 -7.33
C VAL A 371 2.58 -5.09 -8.23
N VAL A 372 3.71 -5.53 -7.65
CA VAL A 372 4.72 -6.35 -8.32
C VAL A 372 4.78 -7.69 -7.61
N ALA A 373 4.13 -8.70 -8.18
CA ALA A 373 4.17 -10.06 -7.65
C ALA A 373 5.24 -10.87 -8.36
N THR A 374 5.96 -11.73 -7.63
CA THR A 374 6.92 -12.68 -8.20
C THR A 374 6.49 -14.12 -7.93
N ALA A 375 6.79 -15.03 -8.86
CA ALA A 375 6.55 -16.47 -8.69
C ALA A 375 7.66 -17.31 -9.30
N ASN A 376 8.07 -18.34 -8.58
CA ASN A 376 9.04 -19.35 -9.03
C ASN A 376 8.38 -20.65 -9.48
N ASN A 377 7.21 -20.98 -8.92
CA ASN A 377 6.46 -22.17 -9.24
C ASN A 377 5.06 -21.82 -9.78
N VAL A 378 4.97 -21.79 -11.10
CA VAL A 378 3.72 -21.43 -11.81
C VAL A 378 2.58 -22.44 -11.63
N LYS A 379 2.89 -23.70 -11.27
CA LYS A 379 1.88 -24.75 -11.06
C LYS A 379 1.15 -24.62 -9.73
N GLU A 380 1.78 -24.00 -8.76
CA GLU A 380 1.19 -23.76 -7.43
C GLU A 380 0.33 -22.50 -7.41
N LEU A 381 0.37 -21.70 -8.47
CA LEU A 381 -0.44 -20.48 -8.56
C LEU A 381 -1.92 -20.83 -8.78
N PRO A 382 -2.83 -20.24 -8.00
CA PRO A 382 -4.27 -20.37 -8.26
C PRO A 382 -4.64 -19.90 -9.67
N ALA A 383 -5.48 -20.69 -10.37
CA ALA A 383 -5.90 -20.37 -11.73
C ALA A 383 -6.60 -19.01 -11.85
N GLU A 384 -7.22 -18.55 -10.76
CA GLU A 384 -7.88 -17.26 -10.63
C GLU A 384 -6.92 -16.08 -10.80
N LEU A 385 -5.67 -16.20 -10.33
CA LEU A 385 -4.63 -15.17 -10.49
C LEU A 385 -4.19 -14.98 -11.94
N LEU A 386 -4.23 -16.07 -12.71
CA LEU A 386 -3.77 -16.11 -14.10
C LEU A 386 -4.81 -15.60 -15.11
N ARG A 387 -6.02 -15.23 -14.65
CA ARG A 387 -7.05 -14.68 -15.51
C ARG A 387 -6.72 -13.25 -15.93
N LYS A 388 -6.90 -12.94 -17.21
CA LYS A 388 -6.76 -11.59 -17.75
C LYS A 388 -7.62 -10.59 -16.96
N GLY A 389 -7.07 -9.40 -16.68
CA GLY A 389 -7.76 -8.35 -15.94
C GLY A 389 -7.51 -8.36 -14.42
N ARG A 390 -6.67 -9.28 -13.91
CA ARG A 390 -6.16 -9.27 -12.53
C ARG A 390 -4.87 -8.46 -12.44
N PHE A 391 -3.83 -8.94 -13.09
CA PHE A 391 -2.64 -8.16 -13.39
C PHE A 391 -2.78 -7.55 -14.78
N ASP A 392 -2.15 -6.39 -14.98
CA ASP A 392 -2.12 -5.73 -16.30
C ASP A 392 -1.34 -6.56 -17.29
N GLU A 393 -0.24 -7.19 -16.81
CA GLU A 393 0.60 -8.04 -17.66
C GLU A 393 1.30 -9.14 -16.83
N MET A 394 1.62 -10.24 -17.49
CA MET A 394 2.37 -11.36 -16.95
C MET A 394 3.65 -11.55 -17.76
N PHE A 395 4.79 -11.35 -17.10
CA PHE A 395 6.10 -11.46 -17.73
C PHE A 395 6.79 -12.76 -17.34
N PHE A 396 7.36 -13.42 -18.35
CA PHE A 396 8.26 -14.54 -18.15
C PHE A 396 9.71 -14.06 -18.11
N VAL A 397 10.38 -14.32 -17.01
CA VAL A 397 11.79 -14.02 -16.81
C VAL A 397 12.60 -15.30 -16.95
N ASP A 398 13.24 -15.47 -18.08
CA ASP A 398 14.12 -16.63 -18.39
C ASP A 398 15.56 -16.38 -17.94
N LEU A 399 16.41 -17.35 -18.18
CA LEU A 399 17.86 -17.19 -18.09
C LEU A 399 18.33 -16.05 -19.01
N PRO A 400 19.31 -15.25 -18.58
CA PRO A 400 19.77 -14.09 -19.34
C PRO A 400 20.36 -14.52 -20.70
N ASN A 401 20.00 -13.79 -21.76
CA ASN A 401 20.55 -13.95 -23.10
C ASN A 401 22.02 -13.44 -23.15
N LYS A 402 22.66 -13.53 -24.31
CA LYS A 402 24.09 -13.15 -24.46
C LYS A 402 24.35 -11.70 -24.07
N GLU A 403 23.50 -10.77 -24.52
CA GLU A 403 23.65 -9.34 -24.25
C GLU A 403 23.43 -9.04 -22.76
N GLU A 404 22.40 -9.66 -22.18
CA GLU A 404 22.10 -9.54 -20.76
C GLU A 404 23.22 -10.12 -19.88
N ARG A 405 23.80 -11.27 -20.26
CA ARG A 405 24.97 -11.80 -19.52
C ARG A 405 26.18 -10.89 -19.60
N LYS A 406 26.38 -10.23 -20.75
CA LYS A 406 27.44 -9.22 -20.90
C LYS A 406 27.26 -8.06 -19.92
N GLU A 407 26.03 -7.54 -19.83
CA GLU A 407 25.70 -6.45 -18.89
C GLU A 407 25.89 -6.89 -17.43
N ILE A 408 25.40 -8.08 -17.08
CA ILE A 408 25.52 -8.64 -15.72
C ILE A 408 26.98 -8.87 -15.33
N LEU A 409 27.80 -9.42 -16.24
CA LEU A 409 29.23 -9.62 -16.01
C LEU A 409 29.96 -8.29 -15.79
N ASN A 410 29.75 -7.29 -16.65
CA ASN A 410 30.36 -5.98 -16.49
C ASN A 410 29.95 -5.33 -15.15
N LEU A 411 28.67 -5.38 -14.81
CA LEU A 411 28.14 -4.83 -13.56
C LEU A 411 28.83 -5.43 -12.33
N TYR A 412 28.95 -6.74 -12.25
CA TYR A 412 29.50 -7.38 -11.05
C TYR A 412 31.03 -7.41 -11.02
N LEU A 413 31.71 -7.44 -12.19
CA LEU A 413 33.18 -7.25 -12.27
C LEU A 413 33.57 -5.87 -11.75
N GLU A 414 32.87 -4.83 -12.18
CA GLU A 414 33.11 -3.47 -11.69
C GLU A 414 32.79 -3.33 -10.20
N ARG A 415 31.62 -3.81 -9.78
CA ARG A 415 31.10 -3.65 -8.42
C ARG A 415 31.89 -4.40 -7.36
N TYR A 416 32.29 -5.65 -7.62
CA TYR A 416 32.93 -6.50 -6.61
C TYR A 416 34.44 -6.56 -6.75
N LEU A 417 34.95 -6.45 -7.96
CA LEU A 417 36.37 -6.60 -8.21
C LEU A 417 37.06 -5.29 -8.61
N SER A 418 36.27 -4.22 -8.86
CA SER A 418 36.76 -2.92 -9.36
C SER A 418 37.64 -3.06 -10.64
N VAL A 419 37.30 -4.03 -11.50
CA VAL A 419 37.99 -4.35 -12.72
C VAL A 419 37.12 -3.97 -13.91
N GLN A 420 37.68 -3.15 -14.81
CA GLN A 420 37.14 -2.99 -16.16
C GLN A 420 37.84 -4.01 -17.05
N ALA A 421 37.11 -5.04 -17.45
CA ALA A 421 37.66 -6.14 -18.23
C ALA A 421 37.75 -5.77 -19.73
N ASP A 422 38.73 -6.34 -20.41
CA ASP A 422 38.85 -6.19 -21.85
C ASP A 422 37.63 -6.75 -22.58
N PRO A 423 37.10 -6.09 -23.63
CA PRO A 423 35.99 -6.57 -24.41
C PRO A 423 36.11 -8.00 -24.95
N ALA A 424 37.33 -8.42 -25.30
CA ALA A 424 37.61 -9.78 -25.75
C ALA A 424 37.48 -10.81 -24.62
N PHE A 425 37.92 -10.45 -23.40
CA PHE A 425 37.74 -11.28 -22.22
C PHE A 425 36.25 -11.40 -21.85
N ILE A 426 35.50 -10.28 -21.86
CA ILE A 426 34.05 -10.31 -21.61
C ILE A 426 33.35 -11.22 -22.61
N GLN A 427 33.67 -11.17 -23.89
CA GLN A 427 33.10 -12.05 -24.91
C GLN A 427 33.36 -13.53 -24.59
N LYS A 428 34.56 -13.88 -24.19
CA LYS A 428 34.93 -15.23 -23.75
C LYS A 428 34.13 -15.66 -22.52
N MET A 429 33.90 -14.74 -21.57
CA MET A 429 33.09 -15.01 -20.37
C MET A 429 31.63 -15.19 -20.70
N VAL A 430 31.07 -14.41 -21.63
CA VAL A 430 29.67 -14.55 -22.10
C VAL A 430 29.43 -15.94 -22.68
N GLU A 431 30.37 -16.49 -23.44
CA GLU A 431 30.27 -17.85 -23.98
C GLU A 431 30.38 -18.90 -22.86
N LYS A 432 31.30 -18.69 -21.91
CA LYS A 432 31.52 -19.60 -20.78
C LYS A 432 30.32 -19.67 -19.84
N THR A 433 29.59 -18.55 -19.67
CA THR A 433 28.45 -18.43 -18.79
C THR A 433 27.11 -18.77 -19.46
N GLU A 434 27.10 -19.51 -20.56
CA GLU A 434 25.87 -19.99 -21.16
C GLU A 434 25.05 -20.81 -20.15
N ASN A 435 23.76 -20.51 -20.04
CA ASN A 435 22.82 -21.09 -19.06
C ASN A 435 23.14 -20.80 -17.59
N TYR A 436 23.90 -19.77 -17.28
CA TYR A 436 24.04 -19.24 -15.93
C TYR A 436 22.93 -18.22 -15.65
N SER A 437 22.35 -18.26 -14.46
CA SER A 437 21.45 -17.21 -13.97
C SER A 437 22.25 -15.98 -13.50
N GLY A 438 21.56 -14.85 -13.34
CA GLY A 438 22.20 -13.65 -12.79
C GLY A 438 22.76 -13.88 -11.39
N SER A 439 22.08 -14.67 -10.55
CA SER A 439 22.55 -15.01 -9.21
C SER A 439 23.72 -15.99 -9.20
N ASP A 440 23.84 -16.88 -10.19
CA ASP A 440 25.03 -17.72 -10.34
C ASP A 440 26.26 -16.84 -10.60
N ILE A 441 26.14 -15.93 -11.57
CA ILE A 441 27.25 -15.00 -11.94
C ILE A 441 27.62 -14.12 -10.73
N GLU A 442 26.63 -13.53 -10.06
CA GLU A 442 26.84 -12.72 -8.87
C GLU A 442 27.58 -13.48 -7.77
N SER A 443 27.10 -14.68 -7.44
CA SER A 443 27.64 -15.49 -6.35
C SER A 443 29.11 -15.86 -6.59
N ILE A 444 29.45 -16.25 -7.82
CA ILE A 444 30.84 -16.64 -8.19
C ILE A 444 31.76 -15.44 -8.07
N LEU A 445 31.38 -14.29 -8.62
CA LEU A 445 32.22 -13.08 -8.57
C LEU A 445 32.34 -12.52 -7.16
N ARG A 446 31.30 -12.63 -6.34
CA ARG A 446 31.35 -12.26 -4.93
C ARG A 446 32.26 -13.16 -4.11
N ASP A 447 32.22 -14.49 -4.32
CA ASP A 447 33.15 -15.42 -3.68
C ASP A 447 34.60 -15.12 -4.07
N LEU A 448 34.84 -14.85 -5.35
CA LEU A 448 36.15 -14.45 -5.82
C LEU A 448 36.64 -13.16 -5.16
N ALA A 449 35.78 -12.17 -4.98
CA ALA A 449 36.09 -10.94 -4.26
C ALA A 449 36.45 -11.22 -2.79
N TYR A 450 35.74 -12.09 -2.11
CA TYR A 450 36.08 -12.49 -0.73
C TYR A 450 37.47 -13.14 -0.65
N ARG A 451 37.80 -14.03 -1.58
CA ARG A 451 39.10 -14.71 -1.64
C ARG A 451 40.24 -13.74 -1.95
N ASN A 452 39.98 -12.75 -2.79
CA ASN A 452 40.93 -11.69 -3.10
C ASN A 452 41.17 -10.78 -1.89
N ILE A 453 40.14 -10.30 -1.23
CA ILE A 453 40.25 -9.48 -0.02
C ILE A 453 40.95 -10.22 1.10
N ALA A 454 40.77 -11.54 1.20
CA ALA A 454 41.46 -12.40 2.16
C ALA A 454 42.93 -12.68 1.77
N GLY A 455 43.42 -12.18 0.63
CA GLY A 455 44.80 -12.40 0.16
C GLY A 455 45.10 -13.82 -0.33
N VAL A 456 44.04 -14.63 -0.58
CA VAL A 456 44.19 -16.03 -1.02
C VAL A 456 44.38 -16.14 -2.53
N VAL A 457 43.82 -15.19 -3.28
CA VAL A 457 43.85 -15.21 -4.76
C VAL A 457 44.21 -13.83 -5.29
N GLU A 458 45.15 -13.78 -6.25
CA GLU A 458 45.38 -12.60 -7.06
C GLU A 458 44.39 -12.49 -8.21
N LEU A 459 43.85 -11.27 -8.44
CA LEU A 459 42.90 -11.01 -9.52
C LEU A 459 43.60 -10.89 -10.86
N ASN A 460 43.29 -11.83 -11.75
CA ASN A 460 43.64 -11.78 -13.17
C ASN A 460 42.55 -12.50 -13.99
N GLU A 461 42.61 -12.39 -15.31
CA GLU A 461 41.62 -13.01 -16.20
C GLU A 461 41.52 -14.54 -16.02
N ASP A 462 42.63 -15.20 -15.79
CA ASP A 462 42.70 -16.66 -15.61
C ASP A 462 42.01 -17.08 -14.30
N THR A 463 42.21 -16.34 -13.21
CA THR A 463 41.52 -16.63 -11.92
C THR A 463 40.00 -16.42 -12.01
N VAL A 464 39.55 -15.36 -12.71
CA VAL A 464 38.12 -15.15 -12.99
C VAL A 464 37.59 -16.29 -13.85
N TYR A 465 38.24 -16.64 -14.95
CA TYR A 465 37.79 -17.70 -15.84
C TYR A 465 37.71 -19.06 -15.14
N ASN A 466 38.70 -19.41 -14.33
CA ASN A 466 38.74 -20.68 -13.59
C ASN A 466 37.68 -20.75 -12.52
N ALA A 467 37.30 -19.65 -11.87
CA ALA A 467 36.18 -19.63 -10.92
C ALA A 467 34.85 -20.09 -11.56
N PHE A 468 34.61 -19.70 -12.80
CA PHE A 468 33.44 -20.18 -13.57
C PHE A 468 33.60 -21.58 -14.13
N LYS A 469 34.85 -22.07 -14.35
CA LYS A 469 35.09 -23.42 -14.83
C LYS A 469 34.72 -24.47 -13.78
N ASP A 470 35.00 -24.17 -12.51
CA ASP A 470 34.82 -25.11 -11.39
C ASP A 470 33.41 -25.00 -10.76
N SER A 471 32.55 -24.10 -11.27
CA SER A 471 31.20 -23.90 -10.78
C SER A 471 30.16 -24.62 -11.62
N VAL A 472 29.06 -25.02 -10.96
CA VAL A 472 27.90 -25.67 -11.57
C VAL A 472 26.73 -24.69 -11.58
N SER A 473 26.13 -24.43 -12.75
CA SER A 473 24.99 -23.51 -12.83
C SER A 473 23.72 -24.12 -12.28
N MET A 474 22.79 -23.29 -11.84
CA MET A 474 21.46 -23.69 -11.40
C MET A 474 20.72 -24.48 -12.51
N TYR A 475 20.90 -24.09 -13.76
CA TYR A 475 20.32 -24.80 -14.91
C TYR A 475 20.79 -26.25 -15.01
N GLN A 476 22.10 -26.52 -14.81
CA GLN A 476 22.64 -27.88 -14.86
C GLN A 476 22.05 -28.78 -13.77
N THR A 477 21.78 -28.23 -12.59
CA THR A 477 21.21 -28.98 -11.47
C THR A 477 19.70 -29.17 -11.56
N ASN A 478 18.98 -28.28 -12.26
CA ASN A 478 17.51 -28.25 -12.31
C ASN A 478 16.95 -28.13 -13.75
N LYS A 479 17.60 -28.72 -14.73
CA LYS A 479 17.25 -28.58 -16.15
C LYS A 479 15.79 -28.90 -16.44
N GLU A 480 15.28 -30.02 -15.92
CA GLU A 480 13.90 -30.46 -16.15
C GLU A 480 12.88 -29.41 -15.67
N LYS A 481 13.11 -28.84 -14.49
CA LYS A 481 12.23 -27.82 -13.93
C LYS A 481 12.23 -26.52 -14.74
N VAL A 482 13.39 -26.11 -15.25
CA VAL A 482 13.50 -24.92 -16.10
C VAL A 482 12.75 -25.12 -17.41
N GLU A 483 12.94 -26.26 -18.09
CA GLU A 483 12.25 -26.56 -19.35
C GLU A 483 10.73 -26.70 -19.15
N GLU A 484 10.29 -27.22 -18.02
CA GLU A 484 8.88 -27.28 -17.66
C GLU A 484 8.27 -25.87 -17.51
N ILE A 485 8.96 -24.95 -16.82
CA ILE A 485 8.50 -23.56 -16.66
C ILE A 485 8.46 -22.86 -18.03
N ARG A 486 9.47 -23.04 -18.87
CA ARG A 486 9.52 -22.50 -20.24
C ARG A 486 8.35 -22.98 -21.10
N SER A 487 8.08 -24.28 -21.07
CA SER A 487 6.95 -24.89 -21.80
C SER A 487 5.61 -24.30 -21.35
N TRP A 488 5.43 -24.12 -20.05
CA TRP A 488 4.21 -23.52 -19.50
C TRP A 488 4.05 -22.04 -19.91
N ALA A 489 5.13 -21.27 -19.90
CA ALA A 489 5.13 -19.84 -20.16
C ALA A 489 4.87 -19.48 -21.64
N LYS A 490 5.26 -20.32 -22.56
CA LYS A 490 5.31 -20.07 -24.01
C LYS A 490 4.04 -19.44 -24.59
N ASP A 491 2.86 -19.91 -24.17
CA ASP A 491 1.57 -19.46 -24.71
C ASP A 491 0.76 -18.58 -23.73
N ARG A 492 1.34 -18.24 -22.57
CA ARG A 492 0.61 -17.58 -21.47
C ARG A 492 1.17 -16.25 -21.01
N THR A 493 2.41 -15.94 -21.40
CA THR A 493 3.14 -14.80 -20.87
C THR A 493 3.88 -14.05 -21.96
N ILE A 494 4.26 -12.79 -21.66
CA ILE A 494 5.18 -12.01 -22.50
C ILE A 494 6.60 -12.19 -21.97
N HIS A 495 7.57 -12.36 -22.85
CA HIS A 495 8.97 -12.40 -22.43
C HIS A 495 9.42 -11.05 -21.87
N ALA A 496 10.06 -11.08 -20.71
CA ALA A 496 10.62 -9.88 -20.08
C ALA A 496 11.85 -9.35 -20.82
N SER A 497 12.62 -10.24 -21.47
CA SER A 497 13.75 -9.93 -22.33
C SER A 497 13.30 -9.70 -23.77
N LYS A 498 14.01 -8.89 -24.55
CA LYS A 498 13.81 -8.84 -26.00
C LYS A 498 14.14 -10.20 -26.60
N GLN A 499 13.19 -10.78 -27.33
CA GLN A 499 13.50 -11.92 -28.18
C GLN A 499 14.33 -11.44 -29.37
N ASP A 500 15.39 -12.18 -29.71
CA ASP A 500 16.08 -12.01 -30.99
C ASP A 500 15.04 -12.28 -32.09
N THR A 501 14.48 -11.24 -32.67
CA THR A 501 13.52 -11.31 -33.75
C THR A 501 14.19 -11.87 -34.99
N LYS A 502 14.00 -13.18 -35.22
CA LYS A 502 13.98 -13.70 -36.58
C LYS A 502 12.61 -13.38 -37.17
N GLU A 503 12.62 -12.52 -38.20
CA GLU A 503 11.52 -12.13 -39.07
C GLU A 503 10.52 -11.08 -38.54
N GLU A 504 10.67 -9.88 -39.11
CA GLU A 504 9.69 -8.79 -39.12
C GLU A 504 8.39 -9.23 -39.80
N THR A 505 7.34 -9.49 -39.07
CA THR A 505 5.98 -9.38 -39.64
C THR A 505 5.57 -7.91 -39.63
N LYS A 506 5.41 -7.35 -40.82
CA LYS A 506 4.95 -5.97 -41.05
C LYS A 506 3.66 -5.72 -40.26
N PRO A 507 3.51 -4.54 -39.62
CA PRO A 507 2.26 -4.18 -38.95
C PRO A 507 1.16 -4.06 -39.99
N THR A 508 0.07 -4.80 -39.80
CA THR A 508 -1.17 -4.64 -40.55
C THR A 508 -1.78 -3.29 -40.15
N THR A 509 -1.71 -2.32 -41.05
CA THR A 509 -2.40 -1.04 -40.91
C THR A 509 -3.91 -1.30 -40.95
N LEU A 510 -4.59 -1.09 -39.86
CA LEU A 510 -6.04 -0.95 -39.84
C LEU A 510 -6.41 0.33 -40.57
N SER A 511 -6.91 0.21 -41.79
CA SER A 511 -7.53 1.32 -42.52
C SER A 511 -8.83 1.70 -41.79
N SER A 512 -8.92 2.94 -41.34
CA SER A 512 -10.15 3.55 -40.85
C SER A 512 -11.10 3.79 -42.06
N ASN A 513 -12.02 2.87 -42.29
CA ASN A 513 -13.19 3.15 -43.08
C ASN A 513 -14.21 3.88 -42.20
N THR A 514 -14.29 5.18 -42.34
CA THR A 514 -15.41 5.99 -41.88
C THR A 514 -16.54 5.83 -42.91
N GLU A 515 -17.44 4.89 -42.68
CA GLU A 515 -18.77 4.93 -43.32
C GLU A 515 -19.69 5.74 -42.42
N THR A 516 -20.10 6.88 -42.95
CA THR A 516 -21.19 7.70 -42.42
C THR A 516 -22.50 6.92 -42.57
N ILE A 517 -23.11 6.57 -41.44
CA ILE A 517 -24.49 6.05 -41.45
C ILE A 517 -25.40 7.27 -41.30
N ASP A 518 -26.12 7.59 -42.40
CA ASP A 518 -27.27 8.50 -42.37
C ASP A 518 -28.40 7.85 -41.55
N VAL A 519 -28.86 8.55 -40.52
CA VAL A 519 -30.03 8.18 -39.74
C VAL A 519 -31.26 8.82 -40.33
N LEU A 520 -32.17 7.99 -40.77
CA LEU A 520 -33.60 8.33 -40.90
C LEU A 520 -34.31 8.00 -39.59
#